data_4aabf07f341f6c3b2128c991a1efddf2
#
_entry.id   4aabf07f341f6c3b2128c991a1efddf2
#
_cell.length_a   1.000
_cell.length_b   1.000
_cell.length_c   1.000
_cell.angle_alpha   90.00
_cell.angle_beta   90.00
_cell.angle_gamma   90.00
#
_symmetry.space_group_name_H-M   'P 1'
#
loop_
_entity.id
_entity.type
_entity.pdbx_description
1 polymer ?
#
loop_
_entity_poly.entity_id
_entity_poly.type
_entity_poly.pdbx_seq_one_letter_code
_entity_poly.pdbx_strand_id
1 'polypeptide(L)'
;MKFLKLNLANEPINEFMPALTAYIIDDNSGNENRGPRPAVLIAPGGGYHHRSAREAEPIALQYMAAGYHAFVLDYAVAPNRYPVALTNISDAMCLIRKNADEWGVDKDAIAVMGFSAGGHLAASLATMWDEEPIKTADKSNRPNAAILCYPVISSEPGIAHEGSFDNLCGEDLALREKMSLEKKVNEKTPPCFIWHTFEDPLVPVTNSLCFATALKKADISCELHIFPHGGHGLGLANEDTATFPEQIVERVQDWVGLSVKWLDDLFKK
;
A
#
# COMPACT_ATOMS: atom_id res chain seq x y z
N MET A 1 -8.32 -22.36 1.83
CA MET A 1 -7.87 -21.09 1.22
C MET A 1 -8.36 -21.03 -0.21
N LYS A 2 -8.99 -19.93 -0.64
CA LYS A 2 -9.27 -19.66 -2.05
C LYS A 2 -8.16 -18.77 -2.62
N PHE A 3 -7.69 -19.11 -3.80
CA PHE A 3 -6.72 -18.31 -4.55
C PHE A 3 -7.36 -17.91 -5.87
N LEU A 4 -7.48 -16.61 -6.14
CA LEU A 4 -8.11 -16.08 -7.34
C LEU A 4 -7.19 -15.06 -8.01
N LYS A 5 -7.16 -15.05 -9.34
CA LYS A 5 -6.55 -13.97 -10.12
C LYS A 5 -7.62 -13.32 -10.98
N LEU A 6 -7.87 -12.03 -10.76
CA LEU A 6 -8.97 -11.28 -11.31
C LEU A 6 -8.43 -10.11 -12.13
N ASN A 7 -8.89 -9.94 -13.36
CA ASN A 7 -8.57 -8.76 -14.16
C ASN A 7 -9.37 -7.56 -13.64
N LEU A 8 -8.72 -6.41 -13.57
CA LEU A 8 -9.35 -5.15 -13.16
C LEU A 8 -9.91 -4.34 -14.35
N ALA A 9 -9.58 -4.74 -15.57
CA ALA A 9 -10.08 -4.14 -16.80
C ALA A 9 -10.59 -5.21 -17.75
N ASN A 10 -11.48 -4.81 -18.67
CA ASN A 10 -11.98 -5.71 -19.71
C ASN A 10 -10.96 -5.89 -20.86
N GLU A 11 -10.12 -4.89 -21.06
CA GLU A 11 -9.10 -4.87 -22.12
C GLU A 11 -7.75 -4.39 -21.56
N PRO A 12 -6.62 -4.82 -22.13
CA PRO A 12 -5.30 -4.34 -21.75
C PRO A 12 -5.13 -2.83 -21.95
N ILE A 13 -4.36 -2.22 -21.07
CA ILE A 13 -3.91 -0.84 -21.17
C ILE A 13 -2.45 -0.86 -21.64
N ASN A 14 -2.17 -0.41 -22.86
CA ASN A 14 -0.83 -0.52 -23.48
C ASN A 14 -0.25 -1.94 -23.31
N GLU A 15 -1.00 -2.96 -23.75
CA GLU A 15 -0.64 -4.39 -23.67
C GLU A 15 -0.54 -4.96 -22.23
N PHE A 16 -0.79 -4.17 -21.21
CA PHE A 16 -0.79 -4.61 -19.81
C PHE A 16 -2.22 -4.78 -19.28
N MET A 17 -2.49 -5.93 -18.67
CA MET A 17 -3.76 -6.23 -18.01
C MET A 17 -3.60 -6.09 -16.49
N PRO A 18 -4.13 -5.00 -15.87
CA PRO A 18 -4.08 -4.87 -14.42
C PRO A 18 -4.89 -5.99 -13.75
N ALA A 19 -4.36 -6.54 -12.68
CA ALA A 19 -4.96 -7.69 -12.01
C ALA A 19 -4.89 -7.60 -10.49
N LEU A 20 -5.79 -8.30 -9.82
CA LEU A 20 -5.82 -8.52 -8.40
C LEU A 20 -5.66 -10.01 -8.10
N THR A 21 -4.63 -10.36 -7.35
CA THR A 21 -4.46 -11.70 -6.80
C THR A 21 -5.05 -11.73 -5.39
N ALA A 22 -6.07 -12.55 -5.17
CA ALA A 22 -6.78 -12.66 -3.91
C ALA A 22 -6.38 -13.94 -3.16
N TYR A 23 -5.94 -13.79 -1.93
CA TYR A 23 -5.66 -14.84 -0.95
C TYR A 23 -6.74 -14.79 0.12
N ILE A 24 -7.74 -15.67 0.01
CA ILE A 24 -8.92 -15.64 0.88
C ILE A 24 -8.86 -16.83 1.84
N ILE A 25 -8.90 -16.55 3.13
CA ILE A 25 -8.95 -17.59 4.17
C ILE A 25 -10.32 -18.26 4.11
N ASP A 26 -10.33 -19.57 3.89
CA ASP A 26 -11.54 -20.38 3.96
C ASP A 26 -11.94 -20.59 5.41
N ASP A 27 -13.16 -20.27 5.76
CA ASP A 27 -13.66 -20.48 7.10
C ASP A 27 -14.37 -21.84 7.22
N ASN A 28 -13.57 -22.91 7.15
CA ASN A 28 -14.04 -24.28 7.35
C ASN A 28 -13.99 -24.71 8.81
N SER A 29 -13.84 -23.77 9.75
CA SER A 29 -13.66 -24.10 11.18
C SER A 29 -14.94 -24.59 11.85
N GLY A 30 -16.10 -24.47 11.19
CA GLY A 30 -17.40 -24.75 11.81
C GLY A 30 -17.77 -23.75 12.92
N ASN A 31 -17.00 -22.66 13.05
CA ASN A 31 -17.27 -21.62 14.03
C ASN A 31 -18.27 -20.59 13.44
N GLU A 32 -19.55 -20.89 13.62
CA GLU A 32 -20.66 -20.05 13.16
C GLU A 32 -20.65 -18.63 13.76
N ASN A 33 -19.89 -18.41 14.84
CA ASN A 33 -19.78 -17.10 15.51
C ASN A 33 -18.64 -16.23 14.94
N ARG A 34 -17.90 -16.70 13.95
CA ARG A 34 -16.83 -15.93 13.35
C ARG A 34 -17.40 -15.00 12.31
N GLY A 35 -17.36 -13.71 12.59
CA GLY A 35 -17.73 -12.65 11.64
C GLY A 35 -16.78 -12.52 10.45
N PRO A 36 -17.05 -11.61 9.51
CA PRO A 36 -16.17 -11.32 8.39
C PRO A 36 -14.78 -10.89 8.89
N ARG A 37 -13.75 -11.12 8.07
CA ARG A 37 -12.35 -10.85 8.41
C ARG A 37 -11.90 -9.52 7.85
N PRO A 38 -11.00 -8.81 8.53
CA PRO A 38 -10.34 -7.67 7.94
C PRO A 38 -9.45 -8.09 6.76
N ALA A 39 -9.10 -7.11 5.93
CA ALA A 39 -8.33 -7.34 4.71
C ALA A 39 -7.22 -6.29 4.50
N VAL A 40 -6.19 -6.69 3.73
CA VAL A 40 -5.13 -5.79 3.26
C VAL A 40 -5.02 -5.85 1.74
N LEU A 41 -5.02 -4.68 1.08
CA LEU A 41 -4.71 -4.51 -0.34
C LEU A 41 -3.27 -4.05 -0.47
N ILE A 42 -2.40 -4.86 -1.06
CA ILE A 42 -0.95 -4.68 -1.11
C ILE A 42 -0.53 -4.18 -2.48
N ALA A 43 0.16 -3.03 -2.53
CA ALA A 43 0.81 -2.47 -3.70
C ALA A 43 2.34 -2.63 -3.58
N PRO A 44 2.97 -3.57 -4.30
CA PRO A 44 4.42 -3.75 -4.30
C PRO A 44 5.15 -2.52 -4.81
N GLY A 45 6.42 -2.32 -4.41
CA GLY A 45 7.28 -1.28 -4.91
C GLY A 45 7.85 -1.58 -6.30
N GLY A 46 8.87 -0.82 -6.70
CA GLY A 46 9.56 -0.98 -7.98
C GLY A 46 9.63 0.30 -8.82
N GLY A 47 9.57 1.48 -8.19
CA GLY A 47 9.83 2.78 -8.83
C GLY A 47 8.84 3.16 -9.93
N TYR A 48 7.63 2.60 -9.96
CA TYR A 48 6.70 2.67 -11.10
C TYR A 48 7.30 2.18 -12.43
N HIS A 49 8.40 1.42 -12.36
CA HIS A 49 9.03 0.78 -13.50
C HIS A 49 8.73 -0.71 -13.58
N HIS A 50 8.66 -1.37 -12.43
CA HIS A 50 8.29 -2.77 -12.29
C HIS A 50 7.50 -2.98 -10.98
N ARG A 51 7.16 -4.21 -10.66
CA ARG A 51 6.54 -4.60 -9.39
C ARG A 51 7.40 -5.65 -8.71
N SER A 52 7.78 -5.38 -7.46
CA SER A 52 8.68 -6.21 -6.67
C SER A 52 7.95 -7.46 -6.15
N ALA A 53 8.30 -8.64 -6.66
CA ALA A 53 7.72 -9.90 -6.17
C ALA A 53 7.99 -10.14 -4.68
N ARG A 54 9.10 -9.61 -4.14
CA ARG A 54 9.48 -9.73 -2.72
C ARG A 54 8.52 -8.98 -1.77
N GLU A 55 7.80 -7.99 -2.31
CA GLU A 55 6.84 -7.14 -1.58
C GLU A 55 5.38 -7.51 -1.91
N ALA A 56 5.18 -8.69 -2.50
CA ALA A 56 3.89 -9.21 -2.97
C ALA A 56 3.42 -10.41 -2.12
N GLU A 57 3.52 -11.62 -2.65
CA GLU A 57 3.08 -12.86 -1.99
C GLU A 57 3.70 -13.08 -0.61
N PRO A 58 5.03 -12.89 -0.39
CA PRO A 58 5.60 -13.10 0.95
C PRO A 58 4.92 -12.24 2.02
N ILE A 59 4.56 -11.00 1.67
CA ILE A 59 3.83 -10.10 2.57
C ILE A 59 2.39 -10.59 2.78
N ALA A 60 1.70 -10.97 1.71
CA ALA A 60 0.33 -11.48 1.78
C ALA A 60 0.22 -12.67 2.75
N LEU A 61 1.19 -13.59 2.72
CA LEU A 61 1.22 -14.77 3.58
C LEU A 61 1.35 -14.42 5.07
N GLN A 62 2.10 -13.35 5.42
CA GLN A 62 2.21 -12.89 6.82
C GLN A 62 0.86 -12.40 7.35
N TYR A 63 0.15 -11.59 6.56
CA TYR A 63 -1.18 -11.09 6.96
C TYR A 63 -2.23 -12.19 7.01
N MET A 64 -2.14 -13.17 6.10
CA MET A 64 -3.00 -14.34 6.16
C MET A 64 -2.76 -15.16 7.44
N ALA A 65 -1.51 -15.35 7.85
CA ALA A 65 -1.17 -16.03 9.10
C ALA A 65 -1.73 -15.27 10.31
N ALA A 66 -1.85 -13.93 10.23
CA ALA A 66 -2.47 -13.10 11.25
C ALA A 66 -4.02 -13.07 11.19
N GLY A 67 -4.62 -13.74 10.20
CA GLY A 67 -6.07 -13.87 10.07
C GLY A 67 -6.75 -12.84 9.19
N TYR A 68 -5.99 -12.08 8.41
CA TYR A 68 -6.48 -11.12 7.40
C TYR A 68 -6.63 -11.80 6.04
N HIS A 69 -7.62 -11.41 5.26
CA HIS A 69 -7.56 -11.66 3.82
C HIS A 69 -6.51 -10.75 3.20
N ALA A 70 -5.79 -11.24 2.20
CA ALA A 70 -4.76 -10.47 1.53
C ALA A 70 -5.00 -10.40 0.03
N PHE A 71 -4.76 -9.23 -0.53
CA PHE A 71 -4.95 -8.96 -1.95
C PHE A 71 -3.69 -8.28 -2.49
N VAL A 72 -3.09 -8.83 -3.53
CA VAL A 72 -1.89 -8.27 -4.17
C VAL A 72 -2.27 -7.66 -5.51
N LEU A 73 -1.95 -6.39 -5.66
CA LEU A 73 -2.25 -5.61 -6.86
C LEU A 73 -1.11 -5.71 -7.88
N ASP A 74 -1.45 -6.13 -9.08
CA ASP A 74 -0.62 -6.02 -10.28
C ASP A 74 -1.06 -4.78 -11.06
N TYR A 75 -0.50 -3.61 -10.71
CA TYR A 75 -0.88 -2.31 -11.27
C TYR A 75 0.01 -1.91 -12.45
N ALA A 76 -0.51 -1.02 -13.30
CA ALA A 76 0.23 -0.51 -14.44
C ALA A 76 1.42 0.34 -14.02
N VAL A 77 2.57 0.10 -14.65
CA VAL A 77 3.83 0.83 -14.48
C VAL A 77 4.24 1.46 -15.81
N ALA A 78 5.34 2.19 -15.86
CA ALA A 78 5.85 2.77 -17.10
C ALA A 78 5.89 1.72 -18.23
N PRO A 79 5.50 2.08 -19.47
CA PRO A 79 5.26 3.45 -19.97
C PRO A 79 3.91 4.07 -19.58
N ASN A 80 3.05 3.34 -18.85
CA ASN A 80 1.80 3.90 -18.31
C ASN A 80 2.12 4.90 -17.20
N ARG A 81 1.47 6.05 -17.25
CA ARG A 81 1.66 7.16 -16.31
C ARG A 81 0.39 7.46 -15.53
N TYR A 82 0.47 8.43 -14.63
CA TYR A 82 -0.70 8.95 -13.95
C TYR A 82 -1.83 9.27 -14.96
N PRO A 83 -3.10 8.92 -14.68
CA PRO A 83 -3.59 8.36 -13.41
C PRO A 83 -3.75 6.82 -13.40
N VAL A 84 -3.19 6.08 -14.36
CA VAL A 84 -3.53 4.67 -14.61
C VAL A 84 -3.33 3.80 -13.35
N ALA A 85 -2.16 3.86 -12.70
CA ALA A 85 -1.91 3.08 -11.49
C ALA A 85 -2.90 3.46 -10.35
N LEU A 86 -3.21 4.75 -10.20
CA LEU A 86 -4.17 5.24 -9.20
C LEU A 86 -5.59 4.72 -9.48
N THR A 87 -5.99 4.63 -10.74
CA THR A 87 -7.25 4.00 -11.14
C THR A 87 -7.23 2.51 -10.78
N ASN A 88 -6.14 1.80 -11.07
CA ASN A 88 -6.06 0.36 -10.79
C ASN A 88 -6.20 0.05 -9.28
N ILE A 89 -5.56 0.81 -8.40
CA ILE A 89 -5.68 0.57 -6.95
C ILE A 89 -7.07 0.95 -6.42
N SER A 90 -7.69 1.98 -6.98
CA SER A 90 -9.07 2.36 -6.69
C SER A 90 -10.07 1.26 -7.11
N ASP A 91 -9.93 0.75 -8.34
CA ASP A 91 -10.77 -0.33 -8.87
C ASP A 91 -10.60 -1.62 -8.05
N ALA A 92 -9.36 -1.93 -7.64
CA ALA A 92 -9.09 -3.08 -6.77
C ALA A 92 -9.80 -2.94 -5.41
N MET A 93 -9.76 -1.78 -4.78
CA MET A 93 -10.45 -1.51 -3.52
C MET A 93 -11.96 -1.63 -3.68
N CYS A 94 -12.53 -1.09 -4.76
CA CYS A 94 -13.94 -1.23 -5.09
C CYS A 94 -14.32 -2.70 -5.32
N LEU A 95 -13.50 -3.47 -6.05
CA LEU A 95 -13.74 -4.88 -6.32
C LEU A 95 -13.75 -5.71 -5.04
N ILE A 96 -12.80 -5.48 -4.12
CA ILE A 96 -12.77 -6.15 -2.82
C ILE A 96 -14.06 -5.85 -2.04
N ARG A 97 -14.45 -4.58 -1.95
CA ARG A 97 -15.63 -4.17 -1.19
C ARG A 97 -16.94 -4.67 -1.81
N LYS A 98 -17.01 -4.74 -3.15
CA LYS A 98 -18.16 -5.29 -3.89
C LYS A 98 -18.36 -6.78 -3.60
N ASN A 99 -17.30 -7.55 -3.45
CA ASN A 99 -17.35 -8.99 -3.21
C ASN A 99 -17.19 -9.35 -1.71
N ALA A 100 -17.28 -8.37 -0.82
CA ALA A 100 -16.99 -8.55 0.60
C ALA A 100 -17.83 -9.67 1.23
N ASP A 101 -19.11 -9.72 0.94
CA ASP A 101 -20.03 -10.75 1.48
C ASP A 101 -19.65 -12.16 0.99
N GLU A 102 -19.34 -12.30 -0.30
CA GLU A 102 -18.95 -13.59 -0.90
C GLU A 102 -17.59 -14.09 -0.39
N TRP A 103 -16.67 -13.15 -0.14
CA TRP A 103 -15.31 -13.47 0.28
C TRP A 103 -15.13 -13.49 1.80
N GLY A 104 -16.16 -13.14 2.54
CA GLY A 104 -16.11 -13.03 4.00
C GLY A 104 -15.21 -11.90 4.49
N VAL A 105 -15.11 -10.80 3.73
CA VAL A 105 -14.35 -9.61 4.07
C VAL A 105 -15.21 -8.64 4.87
N ASP A 106 -14.65 -8.10 5.94
CA ASP A 106 -15.25 -6.95 6.63
C ASP A 106 -15.01 -5.69 5.79
N LYS A 107 -16.07 -5.19 5.16
CA LYS A 107 -16.03 -4.01 4.28
C LYS A 107 -15.60 -2.72 4.99
N ASP A 108 -15.70 -2.67 6.32
CA ASP A 108 -15.33 -1.53 7.15
C ASP A 108 -13.93 -1.70 7.79
N ALA A 109 -13.21 -2.78 7.44
CA ALA A 109 -11.88 -3.11 7.94
C ALA A 109 -10.91 -3.50 6.80
N ILE A 110 -10.79 -2.65 5.77
CA ILE A 110 -9.89 -2.87 4.63
C ILE A 110 -8.76 -1.82 4.66
N ALA A 111 -7.54 -2.28 4.90
CA ALA A 111 -6.34 -1.44 4.83
C ALA A 111 -5.74 -1.45 3.41
N VAL A 112 -5.21 -0.31 2.96
CA VAL A 112 -4.29 -0.26 1.82
C VAL A 112 -2.87 -0.28 2.35
N MET A 113 -2.01 -1.06 1.70
CA MET A 113 -0.59 -1.17 2.03
C MET A 113 0.27 -0.95 0.80
N GLY A 114 1.42 -0.32 0.98
CA GLY A 114 2.35 -0.19 -0.13
C GLY A 114 3.80 0.01 0.28
N PHE A 115 4.70 -0.37 -0.62
CA PHE A 115 6.14 -0.38 -0.44
C PHE A 115 6.81 0.57 -1.43
N SER A 116 7.71 1.47 -0.99
CA SER A 116 8.46 2.35 -1.89
C SER A 116 7.52 3.16 -2.82
N ALA A 117 7.61 3.01 -4.13
CA ALA A 117 6.67 3.59 -5.10
C ALA A 117 5.24 3.03 -4.94
N GLY A 118 5.08 1.76 -4.52
CA GLY A 118 3.78 1.21 -4.11
C GLY A 118 3.25 1.87 -2.84
N GLY A 119 4.16 2.32 -1.95
CA GLY A 119 3.83 3.16 -0.80
C GLY A 119 3.28 4.52 -1.22
N HIS A 120 3.86 5.12 -2.28
CA HIS A 120 3.30 6.32 -2.91
C HIS A 120 1.91 6.07 -3.48
N LEU A 121 1.71 4.93 -4.16
CA LEU A 121 0.42 4.56 -4.73
C LEU A 121 -0.64 4.34 -3.63
N ALA A 122 -0.29 3.66 -2.54
CA ALA A 122 -1.17 3.47 -1.38
C ALA A 122 -1.50 4.80 -0.68
N ALA A 123 -0.51 5.67 -0.49
CA ALA A 123 -0.71 7.01 0.05
C ALA A 123 -1.56 7.90 -0.88
N SER A 124 -1.40 7.75 -2.21
CA SER A 124 -2.26 8.45 -3.18
C SER A 124 -3.72 8.06 -3.03
N LEU A 125 -4.02 6.75 -2.92
CA LEU A 125 -5.39 6.31 -2.65
C LEU A 125 -5.88 6.85 -1.30
N ALA A 126 -5.07 6.78 -0.25
CA ALA A 126 -5.44 7.23 1.09
C ALA A 126 -5.77 8.73 1.18
N THR A 127 -5.11 9.56 0.38
CA THR A 127 -5.26 11.03 0.43
C THR A 127 -6.17 11.61 -0.64
N MET A 128 -6.41 10.86 -1.75
CA MET A 128 -7.09 11.36 -2.95
C MET A 128 -8.33 10.53 -3.34
N TRP A 129 -8.81 9.60 -2.51
CA TRP A 129 -9.92 8.69 -2.83
C TRP A 129 -11.21 9.40 -3.25
N ASP A 130 -11.41 10.65 -2.86
CA ASP A 130 -12.57 11.49 -3.21
C ASP A 130 -12.26 12.57 -4.29
N GLU A 131 -11.09 12.48 -4.93
CA GLU A 131 -10.69 13.35 -6.05
C GLU A 131 -10.89 12.65 -7.41
N GLU A 132 -11.13 13.46 -8.48
CA GLU A 132 -11.10 12.93 -9.84
C GLU A 132 -9.66 12.53 -10.25
N PRO A 133 -9.47 11.43 -11.01
CA PRO A 133 -10.51 10.67 -11.72
C PRO A 133 -11.06 9.45 -10.97
N ILE A 134 -10.68 9.21 -9.70
CA ILE A 134 -11.01 7.96 -9.00
C ILE A 134 -12.20 8.06 -8.03
N LYS A 135 -12.78 9.23 -7.89
CA LYS A 135 -13.91 9.46 -6.99
C LYS A 135 -15.10 8.56 -7.32
N THR A 136 -15.60 7.84 -6.32
CA THR A 136 -16.82 7.04 -6.42
C THR A 136 -17.96 7.65 -5.60
N ALA A 137 -19.21 7.54 -6.08
CA ALA A 137 -20.37 8.12 -5.41
C ALA A 137 -20.66 7.47 -4.04
N ASP A 138 -20.37 6.18 -3.93
CA ASP A 138 -20.58 5.36 -2.73
C ASP A 138 -19.35 5.25 -1.82
N LYS A 139 -18.25 5.94 -2.19
CA LYS A 139 -16.95 5.89 -1.48
C LYS A 139 -16.37 4.47 -1.35
N SER A 140 -16.71 3.58 -2.27
CA SER A 140 -16.28 2.19 -2.25
C SER A 140 -14.77 2.00 -2.41
N ASN A 141 -14.06 3.02 -2.94
CA ASN A 141 -12.61 3.06 -3.05
C ASN A 141 -11.88 3.59 -1.80
N ARG A 142 -12.61 4.08 -0.77
CA ARG A 142 -11.98 4.66 0.43
C ARG A 142 -11.33 3.56 1.29
N PRO A 143 -10.01 3.60 1.58
CA PRO A 143 -9.41 2.69 2.54
C PRO A 143 -9.78 3.06 3.99
N ASN A 144 -9.86 2.07 4.88
CA ASN A 144 -10.15 2.29 6.30
C ASN A 144 -8.86 2.57 7.10
N ALA A 145 -7.71 2.16 6.58
CA ALA A 145 -6.37 2.39 7.13
C ALA A 145 -5.33 2.38 6.01
N ALA A 146 -4.14 2.95 6.25
CA ALA A 146 -3.01 2.86 5.33
C ALA A 146 -1.74 2.39 6.04
N ILE A 147 -1.00 1.45 5.43
CA ILE A 147 0.32 0.99 5.88
C ILE A 147 1.34 1.36 4.81
N LEU A 148 2.29 2.21 5.17
CA LEU A 148 3.26 2.78 4.25
C LEU A 148 4.68 2.32 4.65
N CYS A 149 5.27 1.49 3.81
CA CYS A 149 6.57 0.87 4.05
C CYS A 149 7.64 1.61 3.23
N TYR A 150 8.56 2.31 3.88
CA TYR A 150 9.60 3.16 3.26
C TYR A 150 9.09 3.90 2.02
N PRO A 151 7.97 4.63 2.15
CA PRO A 151 7.24 5.15 1.00
C PRO A 151 7.98 6.28 0.30
N VAL A 152 7.88 6.34 -1.03
CA VAL A 152 8.06 7.59 -1.77
C VAL A 152 6.85 8.48 -1.44
N ILE A 153 7.06 9.76 -1.17
CA ILE A 153 6.00 10.71 -0.78
C ILE A 153 6.16 12.05 -1.48
N SER A 154 7.31 12.70 -1.30
CA SER A 154 7.53 14.09 -1.68
C SER A 154 8.26 14.19 -3.02
N SER A 155 7.83 15.15 -3.85
CA SER A 155 8.52 15.52 -5.08
C SER A 155 9.55 16.65 -4.89
N GLU A 156 9.76 17.09 -3.64
CA GLU A 156 10.67 18.19 -3.33
C GLU A 156 12.13 17.80 -3.61
N PRO A 157 12.94 18.71 -4.19
CA PRO A 157 14.35 18.46 -4.43
C PRO A 157 15.11 18.01 -3.17
N GLY A 158 15.92 16.96 -3.30
CA GLY A 158 16.69 16.38 -2.17
C GLY A 158 15.90 15.41 -1.29
N ILE A 159 14.58 15.28 -1.50
CA ILE A 159 13.72 14.30 -0.82
C ILE A 159 13.17 13.30 -1.84
N ALA A 160 12.87 13.78 -3.05
CA ALA A 160 12.23 12.98 -4.10
C ALA A 160 13.07 11.77 -4.50
N HIS A 161 12.39 10.64 -4.71
CA HIS A 161 12.94 9.55 -5.51
C HIS A 161 12.65 9.84 -6.99
N GLU A 162 13.60 10.49 -7.67
CA GLU A 162 13.43 11.06 -9.02
C GLU A 162 12.88 10.04 -10.02
N GLY A 163 13.46 8.80 -10.05
CA GLY A 163 13.02 7.78 -10.98
C GLY A 163 11.55 7.36 -10.82
N SER A 164 11.00 7.40 -9.61
CA SER A 164 9.57 7.14 -9.41
C SER A 164 8.70 8.24 -10.02
N PHE A 165 9.07 9.50 -9.83
CA PHE A 165 8.33 10.62 -10.39
C PHE A 165 8.48 10.71 -11.90
N ASP A 166 9.65 10.41 -12.47
CA ASP A 166 9.87 10.34 -13.92
C ASP A 166 8.96 9.28 -14.57
N ASN A 167 8.87 8.10 -13.96
CA ASN A 167 8.01 7.03 -14.44
C ASN A 167 6.52 7.37 -14.30
N LEU A 168 6.11 7.99 -13.19
CA LEU A 168 4.72 8.33 -12.92
C LEU A 168 4.23 9.54 -13.70
N CYS A 169 5.02 10.62 -13.71
CA CYS A 169 4.62 11.93 -14.20
C CYS A 169 5.28 12.33 -15.53
N GLY A 170 6.40 11.70 -15.89
CA GLY A 170 7.22 12.15 -17.01
C GLY A 170 7.83 13.53 -16.74
N GLU A 171 7.80 14.39 -17.76
CA GLU A 171 8.34 15.76 -17.71
C GLU A 171 7.36 16.79 -17.15
N ASP A 172 6.15 16.38 -16.74
CA ASP A 172 5.12 17.29 -16.22
C ASP A 172 5.42 17.69 -14.77
N LEU A 173 6.06 18.84 -14.61
CA LEU A 173 6.45 19.40 -13.31
C LEU A 173 5.22 19.76 -12.43
N ALA A 174 4.13 20.22 -13.05
CA ALA A 174 2.91 20.55 -12.31
C ALA A 174 2.25 19.28 -11.74
N LEU A 175 2.26 18.20 -12.52
CA LEU A 175 1.80 16.90 -12.05
C LEU A 175 2.71 16.35 -10.96
N ARG A 176 4.04 16.47 -11.07
CA ARG A 176 4.97 16.07 -10.00
C ARG A 176 4.64 16.78 -8.69
N GLU A 177 4.43 18.09 -8.73
CA GLU A 177 4.06 18.84 -7.53
C GLU A 177 2.70 18.41 -6.99
N LYS A 178 1.72 18.16 -7.86
CA LYS A 178 0.41 17.60 -7.46
C LYS A 178 0.52 16.27 -6.77
N MET A 179 1.49 15.44 -7.17
CA MET A 179 1.75 14.10 -6.61
C MET A 179 2.71 14.12 -5.41
N SER A 180 3.00 15.28 -4.83
CA SER A 180 3.69 15.44 -3.55
C SER A 180 2.67 15.25 -2.43
N LEU A 181 2.61 14.03 -1.88
CA LEU A 181 1.44 13.56 -1.11
C LEU A 181 1.35 14.12 0.31
N GLU A 182 2.43 14.60 0.88
CA GLU A 182 2.40 15.37 2.13
C GLU A 182 1.53 16.63 2.00
N LYS A 183 1.36 17.17 0.79
CA LYS A 183 0.48 18.31 0.48
C LYS A 183 -0.98 17.91 0.26
N LYS A 184 -1.27 16.59 0.19
CA LYS A 184 -2.60 16.03 -0.06
C LYS A 184 -3.29 15.54 1.21
N VAL A 185 -2.57 15.42 2.31
CA VAL A 185 -3.15 15.01 3.59
C VAL A 185 -4.24 16.00 4.04
N ASN A 186 -5.41 15.46 4.39
CA ASN A 186 -6.56 16.23 4.83
C ASN A 186 -7.37 15.42 5.87
N GLU A 187 -8.45 15.99 6.40
CA GLU A 187 -9.29 15.40 7.43
C GLU A 187 -10.01 14.08 7.02
N LYS A 188 -10.00 13.73 5.74
CA LYS A 188 -10.59 12.49 5.21
C LYS A 188 -9.55 11.38 5.04
N THR A 189 -8.27 11.70 5.22
CA THR A 189 -7.18 10.71 5.19
C THR A 189 -7.37 9.70 6.32
N PRO A 190 -7.30 8.38 6.09
CA PRO A 190 -7.47 7.38 7.14
C PRO A 190 -6.27 7.36 8.09
N PRO A 191 -6.39 6.71 9.28
CA PRO A 191 -5.25 6.42 10.14
C PRO A 191 -4.12 5.72 9.37
N CYS A 192 -2.87 6.06 9.69
CA CYS A 192 -1.70 5.56 8.99
C CYS A 192 -0.70 4.89 9.93
N PHE A 193 -0.17 3.74 9.49
CA PHE A 193 1.05 3.14 10.04
C PHE A 193 2.18 3.36 9.04
N ILE A 194 3.32 3.84 9.51
CA ILE A 194 4.47 4.15 8.64
C ILE A 194 5.72 3.55 9.24
N TRP A 195 6.55 2.90 8.41
CA TRP A 195 7.89 2.54 8.84
C TRP A 195 8.94 2.82 7.78
N HIS A 196 10.18 3.08 8.23
CA HIS A 196 11.31 3.39 7.38
C HIS A 196 12.61 3.03 8.09
N THR A 197 13.72 2.94 7.35
CA THR A 197 15.06 2.91 7.91
C THR A 197 15.72 4.28 7.78
N PHE A 198 16.46 4.70 8.81
CA PHE A 198 17.08 6.04 8.85
C PHE A 198 18.18 6.19 7.78
N GLU A 199 18.86 5.09 7.46
CA GLU A 199 20.00 5.03 6.52
C GLU A 199 19.58 4.72 5.08
N ASP A 200 18.29 4.73 4.74
CA ASP A 200 17.82 4.45 3.39
C ASP A 200 18.48 5.40 2.37
N PRO A 201 19.33 4.89 1.46
CA PRO A 201 20.09 5.72 0.54
C PRO A 201 19.34 6.07 -0.74
N LEU A 202 18.19 5.43 -1.02
CA LEU A 202 17.42 5.61 -2.24
C LEU A 202 16.18 6.48 -2.03
N VAL A 203 15.43 6.20 -0.96
CA VAL A 203 14.26 7.00 -0.58
C VAL A 203 14.56 7.59 0.79
N PRO A 204 14.98 8.87 0.88
CA PRO A 204 15.31 9.46 2.15
C PRO A 204 14.18 9.34 3.17
N VAL A 205 14.52 9.00 4.41
CA VAL A 205 13.56 8.85 5.54
C VAL A 205 12.69 10.10 5.73
N THR A 206 13.16 11.25 5.23
CA THR A 206 12.43 12.53 5.22
C THR A 206 11.06 12.41 4.52
N ASN A 207 10.89 11.50 3.55
CA ASN A 207 9.59 11.17 2.95
C ASN A 207 8.57 10.75 4.02
N SER A 208 8.93 9.81 4.90
CA SER A 208 8.05 9.37 6.01
C SER A 208 7.84 10.46 7.04
N LEU A 209 8.89 11.23 7.36
CA LEU A 209 8.82 12.30 8.36
C LEU A 209 7.92 13.46 7.90
N CYS A 210 8.00 13.90 6.64
CA CYS A 210 7.15 14.96 6.12
C CYS A 210 5.68 14.52 6.04
N PHE A 211 5.41 13.27 5.65
CA PHE A 211 4.04 12.73 5.63
C PHE A 211 3.45 12.61 7.04
N ALA A 212 4.19 12.06 7.99
CA ALA A 212 3.76 11.99 9.40
C ALA A 212 3.51 13.39 9.99
N THR A 213 4.34 14.38 9.64
CA THR A 213 4.14 15.78 10.02
C THR A 213 2.84 16.35 9.44
N ALA A 214 2.51 16.02 8.18
CA ALA A 214 1.27 16.44 7.55
C ALA A 214 0.05 15.77 8.21
N LEU A 215 0.13 14.46 8.51
CA LEU A 215 -0.91 13.74 9.26
C LEU A 215 -1.17 14.40 10.63
N LYS A 216 -0.09 14.75 11.36
CA LYS A 216 -0.22 15.43 12.66
C LYS A 216 -0.90 16.79 12.53
N LYS A 217 -0.59 17.57 11.48
CA LYS A 217 -1.24 18.88 11.24
C LYS A 217 -2.73 18.73 10.91
N ALA A 218 -3.13 17.64 10.27
CA ALA A 218 -4.53 17.32 9.95
C ALA A 218 -5.27 16.59 11.08
N ASP A 219 -4.62 16.37 12.23
CA ASP A 219 -5.12 15.61 13.39
C ASP A 219 -5.51 14.16 13.07
N ILE A 220 -4.79 13.55 12.10
CA ILE A 220 -4.94 12.15 11.73
C ILE A 220 -4.02 11.28 12.58
N SER A 221 -4.55 10.16 13.10
CA SER A 221 -3.78 9.20 13.88
C SER A 221 -2.67 8.56 13.03
N CYS A 222 -1.47 8.51 13.58
CA CYS A 222 -0.30 7.93 12.91
C CYS A 222 0.56 7.17 13.92
N GLU A 223 0.92 5.93 13.57
CA GLU A 223 1.99 5.19 14.22
C GLU A 223 3.21 5.20 13.29
N LEU A 224 4.36 5.67 13.79
CA LEU A 224 5.58 5.85 13.01
C LEU A 224 6.76 5.12 13.64
N HIS A 225 7.41 4.24 12.86
CA HIS A 225 8.61 3.52 13.27
C HIS A 225 9.78 3.85 12.36
N ILE A 226 10.87 4.37 12.93
CA ILE A 226 12.13 4.61 12.23
C ILE A 226 13.20 3.69 12.82
N PHE A 227 13.59 2.69 12.04
CA PHE A 227 14.66 1.79 12.40
C PHE A 227 16.02 2.43 12.05
N PRO A 228 17.05 2.32 12.92
CA PRO A 228 18.31 3.04 12.68
C PRO A 228 19.06 2.56 11.44
N HIS A 229 19.05 1.25 11.17
CA HIS A 229 19.87 0.62 10.14
C HIS A 229 19.02 -0.13 9.11
N GLY A 230 19.53 -0.18 7.88
CA GLY A 230 18.99 -0.91 6.75
C GLY A 230 18.92 -0.07 5.48
N GLY A 231 19.11 -0.71 4.34
CA GLY A 231 18.95 -0.11 3.02
C GLY A 231 17.50 -0.01 2.59
N HIS A 232 17.29 0.32 1.32
CA HIS A 232 15.97 0.39 0.71
C HIS A 232 15.42 -0.99 0.31
N GLY A 233 14.09 -1.15 0.33
CA GLY A 233 13.44 -2.31 -0.26
C GLY A 233 13.62 -3.59 0.53
N LEU A 234 13.55 -3.54 1.86
CA LEU A 234 13.83 -4.69 2.73
C LEU A 234 12.72 -5.75 2.70
N GLY A 235 11.48 -5.42 2.33
CA GLY A 235 10.35 -6.34 2.41
C GLY A 235 10.13 -6.82 3.84
N LEU A 236 10.25 -8.13 4.09
CA LEU A 236 10.21 -8.71 5.45
C LEU A 236 11.53 -8.54 6.21
N ALA A 237 12.59 -8.05 5.59
CA ALA A 237 13.94 -7.94 6.14
C ALA A 237 14.54 -9.29 6.63
N ASN A 238 14.10 -10.41 6.05
CA ASN A 238 14.50 -11.76 6.36
C ASN A 238 14.92 -12.53 5.10
N GLU A 239 15.26 -13.81 5.25
CA GLU A 239 15.72 -14.69 4.17
C GLU A 239 14.67 -14.85 3.05
N ASP A 240 13.37 -14.78 3.35
CA ASP A 240 12.29 -14.97 2.37
C ASP A 240 12.24 -13.84 1.34
N THR A 241 12.68 -12.62 1.72
CA THR A 241 12.61 -11.45 0.87
C THR A 241 13.96 -10.81 0.57
N ALA A 242 15.04 -11.25 1.20
CA ALA A 242 16.38 -10.75 0.91
C ALA A 242 16.90 -11.26 -0.45
N THR A 243 17.47 -10.36 -1.25
CA THR A 243 18.25 -10.71 -2.45
C THR A 243 19.73 -10.78 -2.10
N PHE A 244 20.15 -10.02 -1.09
CA PHE A 244 21.52 -9.94 -0.59
C PHE A 244 21.52 -10.04 0.93
N PRO A 245 22.58 -10.57 1.57
CA PRO A 245 22.66 -10.72 3.03
C PRO A 245 22.43 -9.42 3.82
N GLU A 246 22.81 -8.28 3.26
CA GLU A 246 22.66 -6.95 3.89
C GLU A 246 21.19 -6.51 4.03
N GLN A 247 20.28 -7.20 3.34
CA GLN A 247 18.84 -6.98 3.47
C GLN A 247 18.21 -7.79 4.62
N ILE A 248 18.98 -8.66 5.27
CA ILE A 248 18.53 -9.36 6.48
C ILE A 248 18.85 -8.47 7.67
N VAL A 249 17.84 -7.80 8.21
CA VAL A 249 17.96 -6.84 9.31
C VAL A 249 16.99 -7.22 10.40
N GLU A 250 17.45 -8.01 11.38
CA GLU A 250 16.64 -8.62 12.43
C GLU A 250 15.70 -7.62 13.12
N ARG A 251 16.22 -6.44 13.49
CA ARG A 251 15.41 -5.40 14.15
C ARG A 251 14.25 -4.88 13.30
N VAL A 252 14.39 -4.90 11.98
CA VAL A 252 13.33 -4.44 11.07
C VAL A 252 12.23 -5.48 10.94
N GLN A 253 12.50 -6.77 11.13
CA GLN A 253 11.51 -7.85 11.00
C GLN A 253 10.29 -7.66 11.91
N ASP A 254 10.44 -6.93 13.00
CA ASP A 254 9.36 -6.63 13.96
C ASP A 254 8.20 -5.83 13.33
N TRP A 255 8.43 -5.12 12.20
CA TRP A 255 7.44 -4.22 11.62
C TRP A 255 6.11 -4.91 11.27
N VAL A 256 6.16 -6.17 10.83
CA VAL A 256 4.93 -6.93 10.50
C VAL A 256 4.07 -7.11 11.75
N GLY A 257 4.67 -7.59 12.84
CA GLY A 257 3.97 -7.78 14.12
C GLY A 257 3.40 -6.48 14.68
N LEU A 258 4.17 -5.38 14.57
CA LEU A 258 3.73 -4.04 14.99
C LEU A 258 2.52 -3.58 14.17
N SER A 259 2.59 -3.70 12.83
CA SER A 259 1.50 -3.27 11.95
C SER A 259 0.23 -4.12 12.12
N VAL A 260 0.37 -5.44 12.33
CA VAL A 260 -0.78 -6.33 12.63
C VAL A 260 -1.44 -5.93 13.93
N LYS A 261 -0.64 -5.70 14.99
CA LYS A 261 -1.19 -5.26 16.27
C LYS A 261 -1.90 -3.92 16.15
N TRP A 262 -1.31 -2.97 15.44
CA TRP A 262 -1.93 -1.67 15.18
C TRP A 262 -3.27 -1.80 14.44
N LEU A 263 -3.35 -2.67 13.41
CA LEU A 263 -4.61 -2.94 12.72
C LEU A 263 -5.65 -3.63 13.62
N ASP A 264 -5.20 -4.55 14.48
CA ASP A 264 -6.09 -5.23 15.43
C ASP A 264 -6.69 -4.24 16.44
N ASP A 265 -5.89 -3.31 16.95
CA ASP A 265 -6.36 -2.25 17.85
C ASP A 265 -7.34 -1.29 17.14
N LEU A 266 -7.22 -1.13 15.82
CA LEU A 266 -8.10 -0.27 15.02
C LEU A 266 -9.40 -0.98 14.60
N PHE A 267 -9.34 -2.26 14.19
CA PHE A 267 -10.44 -2.98 13.56
C PHE A 267 -11.15 -3.98 14.46
N LYS A 268 -10.46 -4.59 15.44
CA LYS A 268 -11.02 -5.59 16.35
C LYS A 268 -11.39 -4.92 17.69
N LYS A 269 -12.46 -4.16 17.67
CA LYS A 269 -13.00 -3.54 18.90
C LYS A 269 -14.00 -4.43 19.57
#